data_6a9cfb5b1c5a5f4b2b60a72c6cfb69bd
#
_entry.id   6a9cfb5b1c5a5f4b2b60a72c6cfb69bd
#
_cell.length_a   1.000
_cell.length_b   1.000
_cell.length_c   1.000
_cell.angle_alpha   90.00
_cell.angle_beta   90.00
_cell.angle_gamma   90.00
#
_symmetry.space_group_name_H-M   'P 1'
#
loop_
_entity.id
_entity.type
_entity.pdbx_description
1 polymer ?
#
loop_
_entity_poly.entity_id
_entity_poly.type
_entity_poly.pdbx_seq_one_letter_code
_entity_poly.pdbx_strand_id
1 'polypeptide(L)'
;TLPGGFTLQPAEFAKVFVVLLAALWLSDRQGMRGLNDPPEPQAVLGVLAATGVVAGLLLLQPDLGSALVTGAAVLGVLFVAGVRRRLLVGLVVAGALAAVGAYLLGVLDAYQVARFTAFLDPQADPQGVGYNVQQALIAIGTGGVQGQGLLDGVHTQGAFVPYQYTDFIFSAVGEELGMIGGLTVIGVFVVFLLRGAAAATRADRF
;
A
#
# COMPACT_ATOMS: atom_id res chain seq x y z
N THR A 1 -15.81 -7.04 16.14
CA THR A 1 -14.68 -7.14 17.09
C THR A 1 -14.66 -8.53 17.68
N LEU A 2 -13.56 -9.23 17.57
CA LEU A 2 -13.35 -10.52 18.22
C LEU A 2 -13.13 -10.30 19.73
N PRO A 3 -13.41 -11.33 20.58
CA PRO A 3 -13.07 -11.26 22.01
C PRO A 3 -11.58 -10.94 22.18
N GLY A 4 -11.25 -9.87 22.92
CA GLY A 4 -9.88 -9.39 23.10
C GLY A 4 -9.55 -8.09 22.34
N GLY A 5 -10.52 -7.44 21.70
CA GLY A 5 -10.29 -6.14 21.02
C GLY A 5 -9.65 -6.22 19.64
N PHE A 6 -9.42 -7.41 19.12
CA PHE A 6 -8.88 -7.58 17.76
C PHE A 6 -9.95 -7.28 16.69
N THR A 7 -9.64 -6.39 15.79
CA THR A 7 -10.46 -6.12 14.60
C THR A 7 -9.86 -6.84 13.40
N LEU A 8 -10.53 -7.87 12.91
CA LEU A 8 -10.21 -8.49 11.62
C LEU A 8 -10.81 -7.61 10.52
N GLN A 9 -9.96 -7.08 9.68
CA GLN A 9 -10.37 -6.24 8.55
C GLN A 9 -10.44 -7.10 7.28
N PRO A 10 -11.63 -7.39 6.72
CA PRO A 10 -11.76 -8.23 5.54
C PRO A 10 -10.96 -7.73 4.33
N ALA A 11 -10.76 -6.41 4.24
CA ALA A 11 -9.98 -5.76 3.19
C ALA A 11 -8.55 -6.28 3.10
N GLU A 12 -7.89 -6.57 4.24
CA GLU A 12 -6.52 -7.08 4.27
C GLU A 12 -6.41 -8.46 3.61
N PHE A 13 -7.36 -9.34 3.90
CA PHE A 13 -7.43 -10.66 3.28
C PHE A 13 -7.78 -10.56 1.80
N ALA A 14 -8.71 -9.68 1.42
CA ALA A 14 -9.13 -9.50 0.04
C ALA A 14 -7.94 -9.08 -0.86
N LYS A 15 -7.05 -8.20 -0.40
CA LYS A 15 -5.83 -7.80 -1.11
C LYS A 15 -4.95 -9.00 -1.45
N VAL A 16 -4.66 -9.84 -0.45
CA VAL A 16 -3.84 -11.03 -0.63
C VAL A 16 -4.51 -12.03 -1.56
N PHE A 17 -5.80 -12.28 -1.37
CA PHE A 17 -6.56 -13.20 -2.22
C PHE A 17 -6.58 -12.79 -3.68
N VAL A 18 -6.79 -11.51 -3.98
CA VAL A 18 -6.82 -11.00 -5.36
C VAL A 18 -5.44 -11.16 -6.03
N VAL A 19 -4.36 -10.88 -5.31
CA VAL A 19 -2.99 -11.04 -5.84
C VAL A 19 -2.69 -12.52 -6.12
N LEU A 20 -3.03 -13.43 -5.19
CA LEU A 20 -2.84 -14.85 -5.37
C LEU A 20 -3.72 -15.41 -6.52
N LEU A 21 -4.98 -15.00 -6.59
CA LEU A 21 -5.89 -15.39 -7.65
C LEU A 21 -5.37 -14.90 -9.02
N ALA A 22 -4.89 -13.67 -9.09
CA ALA A 22 -4.30 -13.13 -10.31
C ALA A 22 -3.06 -13.93 -10.75
N ALA A 23 -2.17 -14.25 -9.80
CA ALA A 23 -0.97 -15.02 -10.08
C ALA A 23 -1.30 -16.44 -10.57
N LEU A 24 -2.21 -17.13 -9.88
CA LEU A 24 -2.65 -18.49 -10.26
C LEU A 24 -3.35 -18.49 -11.62
N TRP A 25 -4.26 -17.57 -11.86
CA TRP A 25 -5.04 -17.55 -13.09
C TRP A 25 -4.19 -17.22 -14.33
N LEU A 26 -3.21 -16.32 -14.16
CA LEU A 26 -2.28 -16.00 -15.21
C LEU A 26 -1.27 -17.15 -15.46
N SER A 27 -0.77 -17.79 -14.38
CA SER A 27 0.17 -18.90 -14.46
C SER A 27 -0.42 -20.14 -15.14
N ASP A 28 -1.63 -20.56 -14.74
CA ASP A 28 -2.29 -21.74 -15.27
C ASP A 28 -2.51 -21.66 -16.80
N ARG A 29 -2.88 -20.50 -17.29
CA ARG A 29 -3.11 -20.27 -18.71
C ARG A 29 -1.85 -20.00 -19.53
N GLN A 30 -0.76 -19.54 -18.91
CA GLN A 30 0.55 -19.43 -19.56
C GLN A 30 1.24 -20.79 -19.71
N GLY A 31 1.05 -21.71 -18.77
CA GLY A 31 1.64 -23.06 -18.82
C GLY A 31 1.27 -23.86 -20.07
N MET A 32 0.14 -23.54 -20.68
CA MET A 32 -0.32 -24.19 -21.91
C MET A 32 0.27 -23.61 -23.20
N ARG A 33 0.89 -22.43 -23.19
CA ARG A 33 1.35 -21.71 -24.40
C ARG A 33 2.85 -21.46 -24.48
N GLY A 34 3.58 -21.61 -23.40
CA GLY A 34 5.01 -21.27 -23.34
C GLY A 34 5.24 -19.90 -22.68
N LEU A 35 6.42 -19.77 -22.09
CA LEU A 35 6.77 -18.70 -21.15
C LEU A 35 7.02 -17.33 -21.77
N ASN A 36 7.23 -17.28 -23.06
CA ASN A 36 7.51 -16.05 -23.80
C ASN A 36 6.25 -15.44 -24.43
N ASP A 37 5.12 -16.14 -24.35
CA ASP A 37 3.87 -15.64 -24.91
C ASP A 37 3.14 -14.73 -23.90
N PRO A 38 2.58 -13.61 -24.36
CA PRO A 38 1.79 -12.76 -23.51
C PRO A 38 0.55 -13.51 -22.99
N PRO A 39 0.09 -13.22 -21.76
CA PRO A 39 -1.07 -13.88 -21.20
C PRO A 39 -2.31 -13.67 -22.06
N GLU A 40 -3.20 -14.65 -22.02
CA GLU A 40 -4.44 -14.62 -22.79
C GLU A 40 -5.30 -13.40 -22.38
N PRO A 41 -5.86 -12.65 -23.35
CA PRO A 41 -6.68 -11.48 -23.04
C PRO A 41 -7.85 -11.78 -22.11
N GLN A 42 -8.43 -12.98 -22.19
CA GLN A 42 -9.50 -13.42 -21.32
C GLN A 42 -9.05 -13.58 -19.86
N ALA A 43 -7.82 -14.11 -19.65
CA ALA A 43 -7.25 -14.23 -18.31
C ALA A 43 -6.99 -12.83 -17.71
N VAL A 44 -6.42 -11.93 -18.49
CA VAL A 44 -6.19 -10.54 -18.07
C VAL A 44 -7.51 -9.85 -17.72
N LEU A 45 -8.54 -10.01 -18.57
CA LEU A 45 -9.87 -9.45 -18.31
C LEU A 45 -10.50 -10.02 -17.04
N GLY A 46 -10.36 -11.33 -16.80
CA GLY A 46 -10.84 -11.97 -15.57
C GLY A 46 -10.16 -11.41 -14.31
N VAL A 47 -8.83 -11.23 -14.35
CA VAL A 47 -8.07 -10.61 -13.26
C VAL A 47 -8.54 -9.17 -13.03
N LEU A 48 -8.71 -8.39 -14.09
CA LEU A 48 -9.18 -7.01 -13.99
C LEU A 48 -10.61 -6.93 -13.45
N ALA A 49 -11.49 -7.85 -13.85
CA ALA A 49 -12.86 -7.93 -13.34
C ALA A 49 -12.89 -8.24 -11.84
N ALA A 50 -12.12 -9.27 -11.40
CA ALA A 50 -12.01 -9.63 -9.99
C ALA A 50 -11.44 -8.47 -9.16
N THR A 51 -10.38 -7.82 -9.68
CA THR A 51 -9.79 -6.63 -9.04
C THR A 51 -10.78 -5.48 -8.98
N GLY A 52 -11.53 -5.25 -10.05
CA GLY A 52 -12.57 -4.22 -10.13
C GLY A 52 -13.69 -4.40 -9.11
N VAL A 53 -14.12 -5.65 -8.88
CA VAL A 53 -15.11 -5.98 -7.84
C VAL A 53 -14.56 -5.64 -6.46
N VAL A 54 -13.34 -6.09 -6.14
CA VAL A 54 -12.73 -5.83 -4.82
C VAL A 54 -12.46 -4.34 -4.63
N ALA A 55 -11.90 -3.67 -5.65
CA ALA A 55 -11.67 -2.23 -5.59
C ALA A 55 -13.01 -1.45 -5.43
N GLY A 56 -14.06 -1.87 -6.12
CA GLY A 56 -15.40 -1.28 -5.97
C GLY A 56 -15.94 -1.44 -4.55
N LEU A 57 -15.80 -2.61 -3.94
CA LEU A 57 -16.20 -2.85 -2.55
C LEU A 57 -15.38 -2.00 -1.56
N LEU A 58 -14.06 -1.83 -1.81
CA LEU A 58 -13.19 -0.98 -0.99
C LEU A 58 -13.56 0.50 -1.11
N LEU A 59 -13.95 0.96 -2.30
CA LEU A 59 -14.44 2.33 -2.51
C LEU A 59 -15.77 2.59 -1.81
N LEU A 60 -16.66 1.58 -1.73
CA LEU A 60 -17.89 1.66 -0.94
C LEU A 60 -17.63 1.74 0.58
N GLN A 61 -16.46 1.29 1.04
CA GLN A 61 -16.00 1.41 2.44
C GLN A 61 -15.19 2.68 2.71
N PRO A 62 -15.29 3.71 1.92
CA PRO A 62 -14.38 4.86 1.65
C PRO A 62 -12.89 4.60 1.93
N ASP A 63 -12.39 3.40 1.58
CA ASP A 63 -10.99 3.02 1.76
C ASP A 63 -10.19 3.12 0.44
N LEU A 64 -9.89 4.35 0.04
CA LEU A 64 -9.07 4.65 -1.14
C LEU A 64 -7.64 4.07 -1.02
N GLY A 65 -7.08 4.06 0.18
CA GLY A 65 -5.72 3.57 0.40
C GLY A 65 -5.60 2.10 0.02
N SER A 66 -6.48 1.25 0.56
CA SER A 66 -6.50 -0.18 0.24
C SER A 66 -6.83 -0.44 -1.23
N ALA A 67 -7.71 0.35 -1.85
CA ALA A 67 -8.01 0.23 -3.27
C ALA A 67 -6.78 0.52 -4.15
N LEU A 68 -6.04 1.60 -3.85
CA LEU A 68 -4.80 1.96 -4.57
C LEU A 68 -3.70 0.89 -4.41
N VAL A 69 -3.49 0.41 -3.18
CA VAL A 69 -2.51 -0.66 -2.91
C VAL A 69 -2.86 -1.93 -3.65
N THR A 70 -4.14 -2.33 -3.65
CA THR A 70 -4.62 -3.50 -4.40
C THR A 70 -4.40 -3.34 -5.90
N GLY A 71 -4.76 -2.19 -6.45
CA GLY A 71 -4.55 -1.87 -7.86
C GLY A 71 -3.07 -1.90 -8.24
N ALA A 72 -2.19 -1.30 -7.43
CA ALA A 72 -0.75 -1.29 -7.65
C ALA A 72 -0.15 -2.71 -7.59
N ALA A 73 -0.58 -3.53 -6.62
CA ALA A 73 -0.12 -4.91 -6.50
C ALA A 73 -0.52 -5.76 -7.72
N VAL A 74 -1.77 -5.65 -8.19
CA VAL A 74 -2.24 -6.35 -9.38
C VAL A 74 -1.54 -5.85 -10.64
N LEU A 75 -1.30 -4.54 -10.78
CA LEU A 75 -0.49 -4.01 -11.88
C LEU A 75 0.93 -4.59 -11.88
N GLY A 76 1.53 -4.77 -10.70
CA GLY A 76 2.81 -5.45 -10.55
C GLY A 76 2.77 -6.89 -11.04
N VAL A 77 1.74 -7.66 -10.67
CA VAL A 77 1.54 -9.04 -11.15
C VAL A 77 1.36 -9.07 -12.68
N LEU A 78 0.53 -8.19 -13.24
CA LEU A 78 0.32 -8.11 -14.69
C LEU A 78 1.61 -7.72 -15.45
N PHE A 79 2.43 -6.85 -14.84
CA PHE A 79 3.73 -6.47 -15.39
C PHE A 79 4.70 -7.66 -15.44
N VAL A 80 4.82 -8.41 -14.34
CA VAL A 80 5.66 -9.61 -14.25
C VAL A 80 5.15 -10.72 -15.17
N ALA A 81 3.83 -10.87 -15.33
CA ALA A 81 3.20 -11.81 -16.25
C ALA A 81 3.41 -11.47 -17.74
N GLY A 82 4.08 -10.36 -18.07
CA GLY A 82 4.40 -10.00 -19.45
C GLY A 82 3.23 -9.37 -20.22
N VAL A 83 2.26 -8.80 -19.55
CA VAL A 83 1.18 -8.05 -20.21
C VAL A 83 1.74 -6.87 -21.00
N ARG A 84 1.14 -6.59 -22.15
CA ARG A 84 1.59 -5.53 -23.05
C ARG A 84 1.69 -4.19 -22.31
N ARG A 85 2.85 -3.53 -22.38
CA ARG A 85 3.11 -2.24 -21.69
C ARG A 85 2.07 -1.16 -22.01
N ARG A 86 1.53 -1.15 -23.24
CA ARG A 86 0.47 -0.21 -23.63
C ARG A 86 -0.80 -0.39 -22.80
N LEU A 87 -1.17 -1.62 -22.46
CA LEU A 87 -2.32 -1.90 -21.59
C LEU A 87 -2.06 -1.42 -20.17
N LEU A 88 -0.87 -1.71 -19.63
CA LEU A 88 -0.49 -1.28 -18.28
C LEU A 88 -0.51 0.25 -18.15
N VAL A 89 0.10 0.94 -19.10
CA VAL A 89 0.06 2.42 -19.16
C VAL A 89 -1.39 2.91 -19.29
N GLY A 90 -2.20 2.27 -20.14
CA GLY A 90 -3.62 2.60 -20.29
C GLY A 90 -4.40 2.45 -19.00
N LEU A 91 -4.13 1.38 -18.21
CA LEU A 91 -4.76 1.17 -16.89
C LEU A 91 -4.35 2.25 -15.88
N VAL A 92 -3.05 2.60 -15.84
CA VAL A 92 -2.57 3.67 -14.96
C VAL A 92 -3.20 5.02 -15.33
N VAL A 93 -3.22 5.35 -16.63
CA VAL A 93 -3.85 6.58 -17.11
C VAL A 93 -5.35 6.59 -16.82
N ALA A 94 -6.04 5.48 -17.08
CA ALA A 94 -7.47 5.37 -16.77
C ALA A 94 -7.75 5.54 -15.27
N GLY A 95 -6.94 4.93 -14.39
CA GLY A 95 -7.02 5.12 -12.95
C GLY A 95 -6.78 6.56 -12.51
N ALA A 96 -5.77 7.22 -13.09
CA ALA A 96 -5.50 8.63 -12.81
C ALA A 96 -6.65 9.54 -13.27
N LEU A 97 -7.18 9.31 -14.47
CA LEU A 97 -8.34 10.06 -14.99
C LEU A 97 -9.59 9.83 -14.14
N ALA A 98 -9.83 8.60 -13.67
CA ALA A 98 -10.92 8.28 -12.77
C ALA A 98 -10.77 9.01 -11.43
N ALA A 99 -9.56 9.07 -10.87
CA ALA A 99 -9.28 9.80 -9.62
C ALA A 99 -9.51 11.31 -9.78
N VAL A 100 -9.01 11.90 -10.87
CA VAL A 100 -9.25 13.32 -11.18
C VAL A 100 -10.73 13.59 -11.42
N GLY A 101 -11.42 12.71 -12.15
CA GLY A 101 -12.87 12.83 -12.38
C GLY A 101 -13.66 12.75 -11.08
N ALA A 102 -13.32 11.81 -10.18
CA ALA A 102 -13.97 11.68 -8.88
C ALA A 102 -13.76 12.94 -8.01
N TYR A 103 -12.58 13.55 -8.07
CA TYR A 103 -12.29 14.81 -7.38
C TYR A 103 -13.13 15.96 -7.94
N LEU A 104 -13.15 16.14 -9.28
CA LEU A 104 -13.88 17.22 -9.94
C LEU A 104 -15.40 17.11 -9.80
N LEU A 105 -15.93 15.89 -9.75
CA LEU A 105 -17.36 15.62 -9.56
C LEU A 105 -17.78 15.69 -8.08
N GLY A 106 -16.86 15.91 -7.15
CA GLY A 106 -17.16 15.96 -5.72
C GLY A 106 -17.62 14.62 -5.12
N VAL A 107 -17.23 13.49 -5.74
CA VAL A 107 -17.57 12.15 -5.28
C VAL A 107 -16.68 11.72 -4.10
N LEU A 108 -15.51 12.34 -3.96
CA LEU A 108 -14.59 12.06 -2.86
C LEU A 108 -15.08 12.74 -1.58
N ASP A 109 -15.07 11.99 -0.48
CA ASP A 109 -15.38 12.53 0.84
C ASP A 109 -14.33 13.59 1.26
N ALA A 110 -14.78 14.58 2.03
CA ALA A 110 -13.91 15.64 2.55
C ALA A 110 -12.67 15.07 3.27
N TYR A 111 -12.82 13.95 3.98
CA TYR A 111 -11.72 13.26 4.65
C TYR A 111 -10.68 12.70 3.68
N GLN A 112 -11.10 12.17 2.53
CA GLN A 112 -10.22 11.65 1.49
C GLN A 112 -9.41 12.77 0.86
N VAL A 113 -10.06 13.89 0.56
CA VAL A 113 -9.41 15.09 0.04
C VAL A 113 -8.41 15.64 1.06
N ALA A 114 -8.81 15.73 2.35
CA ALA A 114 -7.94 16.19 3.42
C ALA A 114 -6.67 15.34 3.56
N ARG A 115 -6.74 14.02 3.37
CA ARG A 115 -5.55 13.14 3.36
C ARG A 115 -4.55 13.50 2.26
N PHE A 116 -5.03 13.74 1.05
CA PHE A 116 -4.18 14.17 -0.07
C PHE A 116 -3.55 15.53 0.20
N THR A 117 -4.35 16.48 0.69
CA THR A 117 -3.87 17.83 1.00
C THR A 117 -2.84 17.79 2.12
N ALA A 118 -3.09 17.03 3.19
CA ALA A 118 -2.15 16.88 4.30
C ALA A 118 -0.82 16.22 3.90
N PHE A 119 -0.83 15.37 2.87
CA PHE A 119 0.40 14.78 2.33
C PHE A 119 1.24 15.81 1.57
N LEU A 120 0.60 16.72 0.82
CA LEU A 120 1.29 17.76 0.04
C LEU A 120 1.66 18.98 0.89
N ASP A 121 0.75 19.37 1.78
CA ASP A 121 0.92 20.50 2.71
C ASP A 121 0.32 20.15 4.08
N PRO A 122 1.12 19.59 5.00
CA PRO A 122 0.65 19.25 6.34
C PRO A 122 0.19 20.47 7.15
N GLN A 123 0.57 21.69 6.75
CA GLN A 123 0.18 22.92 7.44
C GLN A 123 -1.21 23.42 7.03
N ALA A 124 -1.76 22.92 5.95
CA ALA A 124 -3.10 23.31 5.49
C ALA A 124 -4.23 22.85 6.45
N ASP A 125 -4.01 21.81 7.25
CA ASP A 125 -4.97 21.33 8.24
C ASP A 125 -4.26 21.03 9.59
N PRO A 126 -3.94 22.07 10.37
CA PRO A 126 -3.16 21.92 11.60
C PRO A 126 -3.91 21.24 12.76
N GLN A 127 -5.21 20.99 12.64
CA GLN A 127 -6.05 20.39 13.69
C GLN A 127 -6.64 19.03 13.31
N GLY A 128 -6.51 18.62 12.03
CA GLY A 128 -7.03 17.36 11.52
C GLY A 128 -5.93 16.38 11.09
N VAL A 129 -6.02 15.90 9.87
CA VAL A 129 -5.07 14.90 9.32
C VAL A 129 -3.64 15.46 9.26
N GLY A 130 -3.48 16.76 8.98
CA GLY A 130 -2.18 17.43 8.94
C GLY A 130 -1.48 17.42 10.30
N TYR A 131 -2.22 17.52 11.41
CA TYR A 131 -1.67 17.42 12.77
C TYR A 131 -0.92 16.09 12.96
N ASN A 132 -1.53 14.97 12.57
CA ASN A 132 -0.92 13.66 12.75
C ASN A 132 0.40 13.52 11.98
N VAL A 133 0.44 14.04 10.75
CA VAL A 133 1.65 14.04 9.91
C VAL A 133 2.72 14.94 10.51
N GLN A 134 2.36 16.13 11.01
CA GLN A 134 3.30 17.03 11.66
C GLN A 134 3.89 16.42 12.93
N GLN A 135 3.06 15.84 13.80
CA GLN A 135 3.55 15.18 15.02
C GLN A 135 4.47 14.01 14.72
N ALA A 136 4.14 13.21 13.68
CA ALA A 136 5.00 12.12 13.23
C ALA A 136 6.37 12.64 12.72
N LEU A 137 6.38 13.73 11.95
CA LEU A 137 7.62 14.35 11.47
C LEU A 137 8.45 14.94 12.61
N ILE A 138 7.81 15.56 13.60
CA ILE A 138 8.49 16.08 14.79
C ILE A 138 9.10 14.92 15.57
N ALA A 139 8.36 13.83 15.81
CA ALA A 139 8.85 12.64 16.49
C ALA A 139 10.10 12.06 15.79
N ILE A 140 10.07 11.87 14.47
CA ILE A 140 11.24 11.44 13.69
C ILE A 140 12.40 12.42 13.84
N GLY A 141 12.11 13.72 13.77
CA GLY A 141 13.14 14.77 13.88
C GLY A 141 13.82 14.81 15.26
N THR A 142 13.06 14.60 16.33
CA THR A 142 13.59 14.60 17.70
C THR A 142 14.46 13.38 18.02
N GLY A 143 14.28 12.27 17.29
CA GLY A 143 15.13 11.08 17.44
C GLY A 143 16.56 11.27 16.95
N GLY A 144 16.82 12.22 16.03
CA GLY A 144 18.18 12.48 15.53
C GLY A 144 18.82 11.22 14.92
N VAL A 145 20.13 11.06 15.12
CA VAL A 145 20.89 9.93 14.55
C VAL A 145 20.74 8.65 15.37
N GLN A 146 20.83 8.74 16.69
CA GLN A 146 20.90 7.58 17.60
C GLN A 146 19.57 7.24 18.28
N GLY A 147 18.57 8.13 18.18
CA GLY A 147 17.32 8.00 18.91
C GLY A 147 17.40 8.53 20.34
N GLN A 148 16.25 8.66 20.96
CA GLN A 148 16.11 9.08 22.37
C GLN A 148 16.30 7.89 23.34
N GLY A 149 16.24 6.67 22.86
CA GLY A 149 16.26 5.43 23.64
C GLY A 149 14.95 4.67 23.55
N LEU A 150 15.04 3.36 23.68
CA LEU A 150 13.87 2.49 23.59
C LEU A 150 12.93 2.78 24.78
N LEU A 151 11.66 3.09 24.49
CA LEU A 151 10.64 3.47 25.46
C LEU A 151 10.88 4.84 26.15
N ASP A 152 11.84 5.63 25.66
CA ASP A 152 12.16 6.97 26.21
C ASP A 152 11.74 8.11 25.26
N GLY A 153 11.04 7.80 24.15
CA GLY A 153 10.56 8.79 23.19
C GLY A 153 9.48 9.70 23.82
N VAL A 154 9.74 11.00 23.84
CA VAL A 154 8.83 11.98 24.46
C VAL A 154 7.49 12.02 23.74
N HIS A 155 7.48 12.01 22.40
CA HIS A 155 6.24 12.04 21.62
C HIS A 155 5.55 10.69 21.63
N THR A 156 6.33 9.60 21.64
CA THR A 156 5.86 8.23 21.74
C THR A 156 5.16 7.99 23.08
N GLN A 157 5.82 8.29 24.20
CA GLN A 157 5.27 8.08 25.55
C GLN A 157 4.17 9.09 25.90
N GLY A 158 4.27 10.31 25.36
CA GLY A 158 3.28 11.37 25.57
C GLY A 158 1.99 11.20 24.76
N ALA A 159 1.90 10.16 23.91
CA ALA A 159 0.79 9.93 23.00
C ALA A 159 0.44 11.15 22.13
N PHE A 160 1.46 11.96 21.75
CA PHE A 160 1.27 13.13 20.91
C PHE A 160 0.99 12.77 19.45
N VAL A 161 1.39 11.56 19.00
CA VAL A 161 1.11 11.04 17.68
C VAL A 161 -0.11 10.14 17.74
N PRO A 162 -1.29 10.57 17.26
CA PRO A 162 -2.47 9.71 17.21
C PRO A 162 -2.22 8.51 16.26
N TYR A 163 -2.82 7.35 16.58
CA TYR A 163 -2.67 6.12 15.80
C TYR A 163 -1.22 5.66 15.59
N GLN A 164 -0.34 5.97 16.55
CA GLN A 164 1.08 5.65 16.52
C GLN A 164 1.36 4.14 16.35
N TYR A 165 0.56 3.27 17.00
CA TYR A 165 0.74 1.81 16.95
C TYR A 165 0.25 1.17 15.64
N THR A 166 -0.38 1.93 14.77
CA THR A 166 -0.92 1.45 13.49
C THR A 166 -0.31 2.21 12.31
N ASP A 167 -0.77 3.42 12.08
CA ASP A 167 -0.48 4.17 10.86
C ASP A 167 0.89 4.88 10.92
N PHE A 168 1.35 5.22 12.14
CA PHE A 168 2.58 6.00 12.36
C PHE A 168 3.66 5.25 13.16
N ILE A 169 3.68 3.91 13.10
CA ILE A 169 4.66 3.11 13.84
C ILE A 169 6.10 3.47 13.47
N PHE A 170 6.36 3.87 12.22
CA PHE A 170 7.68 4.29 11.78
C PHE A 170 8.16 5.58 12.46
N SER A 171 7.24 6.46 12.89
CA SER A 171 7.61 7.65 13.66
C SER A 171 8.13 7.29 15.05
N ALA A 172 7.57 6.28 15.70
CA ALA A 172 8.08 5.75 16.96
C ALA A 172 9.48 5.15 16.79
N VAL A 173 9.69 4.36 15.74
CA VAL A 173 11.03 3.82 15.40
C VAL A 173 12.02 4.96 15.17
N GLY A 174 11.62 6.00 14.45
CA GLY A 174 12.48 7.17 14.18
C GLY A 174 12.80 7.97 15.44
N GLU A 175 11.88 8.11 16.38
CA GLU A 175 12.10 8.81 17.64
C GLU A 175 12.99 8.00 18.60
N GLU A 176 12.64 6.73 18.83
CA GLU A 176 13.31 5.92 19.84
C GLU A 176 14.67 5.37 19.39
N LEU A 177 14.79 4.95 18.13
CA LEU A 177 16.00 4.35 17.56
C LEU A 177 16.74 5.27 16.58
N GLY A 178 16.21 6.43 16.31
CA GLY A 178 16.80 7.43 15.44
C GLY A 178 16.91 7.00 13.96
N MET A 179 17.72 7.74 13.23
CA MET A 179 18.01 7.46 11.82
C MET A 179 18.57 6.04 11.60
N ILE A 180 19.41 5.58 12.53
CA ILE A 180 20.01 4.23 12.46
C ILE A 180 18.91 3.17 12.53
N GLY A 181 17.97 3.28 13.46
CA GLY A 181 16.82 2.38 13.56
C GLY A 181 15.92 2.41 12.33
N GLY A 182 15.57 3.61 11.87
CA GLY A 182 14.78 3.79 10.66
C GLY A 182 15.42 3.17 9.42
N LEU A 183 16.72 3.43 9.19
CA LEU A 183 17.47 2.83 8.08
C LEU A 183 17.60 1.31 8.21
N THR A 184 17.73 0.79 9.44
CA THR A 184 17.77 -0.65 9.69
C THR A 184 16.47 -1.32 9.29
N VAL A 185 15.33 -0.76 9.68
CA VAL A 185 14.00 -1.26 9.29
C VAL A 185 13.83 -1.24 7.76
N ILE A 186 14.17 -0.12 7.10
CA ILE A 186 14.13 -0.04 5.64
C ILE A 186 15.06 -1.07 5.01
N GLY A 187 16.29 -1.23 5.53
CA GLY A 187 17.25 -2.21 5.05
C GLY A 187 16.73 -3.65 5.14
N VAL A 188 16.10 -4.02 6.26
CA VAL A 188 15.47 -5.33 6.44
C VAL A 188 14.36 -5.56 5.39
N PHE A 189 13.50 -4.56 5.14
CA PHE A 189 12.49 -4.66 4.08
C PHE A 189 13.11 -4.83 2.69
N VAL A 190 14.15 -4.07 2.37
CA VAL A 190 14.87 -4.20 1.09
C VAL A 190 15.47 -5.59 0.94
N VAL A 191 16.13 -6.11 1.98
CA VAL A 191 16.68 -7.48 1.97
C VAL A 191 15.57 -8.51 1.79
N PHE A 192 14.44 -8.36 2.48
CA PHE A 192 13.28 -9.24 2.35
C PHE A 192 12.75 -9.26 0.91
N LEU A 193 12.58 -8.09 0.30
CA LEU A 193 12.12 -7.98 -1.09
C LEU A 193 13.12 -8.60 -2.09
N LEU A 194 14.42 -8.33 -1.91
CA LEU A 194 15.45 -8.91 -2.78
C LEU A 194 15.53 -10.43 -2.65
N ARG A 195 15.41 -10.96 -1.43
CA ARG A 195 15.40 -12.41 -1.18
C ARG A 195 14.13 -13.06 -1.77
N GLY A 196 12.99 -12.42 -1.62
CA GLY A 196 11.73 -12.86 -2.24
C GLY A 196 11.84 -12.90 -3.77
N ALA A 197 12.36 -11.85 -4.38
CA ALA A 197 12.59 -11.80 -5.83
C ALA A 197 13.57 -12.88 -6.28
N ALA A 198 14.68 -13.08 -5.55
CA ALA A 198 15.65 -14.13 -5.86
C ALA A 198 15.08 -15.54 -5.68
N ALA A 199 14.20 -15.76 -4.71
CA ALA A 199 13.49 -17.03 -4.54
C ALA A 199 12.53 -17.28 -5.71
N ALA A 200 11.79 -16.25 -6.12
CA ALA A 200 10.86 -16.35 -7.25
C ALA A 200 11.57 -16.71 -8.57
N THR A 201 12.79 -16.19 -8.81
CA THR A 201 13.56 -16.53 -10.02
C THR A 201 14.13 -17.94 -10.02
N ARG A 202 14.23 -18.57 -8.84
CA ARG A 202 14.73 -19.94 -8.66
C ARG A 202 13.63 -20.98 -8.50
N ALA A 203 12.39 -20.53 -8.34
CA ALA A 203 11.25 -21.42 -8.26
C ALA A 203 11.12 -22.17 -9.58
N ASP A 204 11.37 -23.48 -9.54
CA ASP A 204 11.08 -24.36 -10.65
C ASP A 204 9.57 -24.35 -10.88
N ARG A 205 9.21 -24.36 -12.13
CA ARG A 205 7.81 -24.31 -12.56
C ARG A 205 7.20 -25.68 -12.35
N PHE A 206 6.25 -25.75 -11.51
CA PHE A 206 5.39 -26.91 -11.35
C PHE A 206 4.24 -26.81 -12.35
#